data_0c7cc756bfee38d1a6c9c7bba266d186
#
_entry.id   0c7cc756bfee38d1a6c9c7bba266d186
#
_cell.length_a   1.000
_cell.length_b   1.000
_cell.length_c   1.000
_cell.angle_alpha   90.00
_cell.angle_beta   90.00
_cell.angle_gamma   90.00
#
_symmetry.space_group_name_H-M   'P 1'
#
loop_
_entity.id
_entity.type
_entity.pdbx_description
1 polymer ?
#
loop_
_entity_poly.entity_id
_entity_poly.type
_entity_poly.pdbx_seq_one_letter_code
_entity_poly.pdbx_strand_id
1 'polypeptide(L)'
;ALPAAAAALAGAGFVHRRVASLGQPGGIEMFLDGPGASPRDAVHVLLAGEKVRPDSPLPTPDVTEAEPADGFLLLGLEALVAMKLAAFRDKDRTHLRDLLELGLVDESWLGRVPQAVRGRLEELLRNPE
;
A
#
# COMPACT_ATOMS: atom_id res chain seq x y z
N ALA A 1 -18.03 3.40 2.94
CA ALA A 1 -16.86 3.99 2.28
C ALA A 1 -16.72 3.52 0.84
N LEU A 2 -16.68 2.21 0.58
CA LEU A 2 -16.51 1.69 -0.79
C LEU A 2 -17.62 2.11 -1.78
N PRO A 3 -18.92 2.09 -1.45
CA PRO A 3 -19.96 2.55 -2.37
C PRO A 3 -19.82 4.01 -2.80
N ALA A 4 -19.41 4.89 -1.89
CA ALA A 4 -19.19 6.30 -2.20
C ALA A 4 -17.95 6.49 -3.10
N ALA A 5 -16.86 5.79 -2.82
CA ALA A 5 -15.66 5.80 -3.66
C ALA A 5 -15.96 5.24 -5.07
N ALA A 6 -16.72 4.15 -5.15
CA ALA A 6 -17.13 3.56 -6.42
C ALA A 6 -18.01 4.51 -7.25
N ALA A 7 -18.95 5.20 -6.61
CA ALA A 7 -19.81 6.19 -7.29
C ALA A 7 -19.00 7.40 -7.80
N ALA A 8 -18.06 7.90 -7.01
CA ALA A 8 -17.20 9.02 -7.38
C ALA A 8 -16.28 8.66 -8.57
N LEU A 9 -15.64 7.50 -8.52
CA LEU A 9 -14.75 7.03 -9.58
C LEU A 9 -15.52 6.70 -10.87
N ALA A 10 -16.70 6.08 -10.75
CA ALA A 10 -17.57 5.84 -11.92
C ALA A 10 -18.04 7.17 -12.55
N GLY A 11 -18.38 8.17 -11.73
CA GLY A 11 -18.72 9.51 -12.20
C GLY A 11 -17.56 10.22 -12.89
N ALA A 12 -16.33 9.88 -12.59
CA ALA A 12 -15.10 10.36 -13.24
C ALA A 12 -14.70 9.53 -14.48
N GLY A 13 -15.50 8.53 -14.88
CA GLY A 13 -15.27 7.72 -16.08
C GLY A 13 -14.46 6.44 -15.87
N PHE A 14 -14.14 6.09 -14.63
CA PHE A 14 -13.44 4.82 -14.33
C PHE A 14 -14.39 3.63 -14.38
N VAL A 15 -13.85 2.48 -14.82
CA VAL A 15 -14.58 1.22 -14.89
C VAL A 15 -14.21 0.34 -13.71
N HIS A 16 -15.19 0.02 -12.88
CA HIS A 16 -14.99 -0.84 -11.72
C HIS A 16 -14.81 -2.30 -12.12
N ARG A 17 -13.76 -2.91 -11.58
CA ARG A 17 -13.49 -4.35 -11.69
C ARG A 17 -13.01 -4.88 -10.36
N ARG A 18 -13.74 -5.85 -9.82
CA ARG A 18 -13.30 -6.59 -8.64
C ARG A 18 -12.49 -7.80 -9.05
N VAL A 19 -11.25 -7.90 -8.56
CA VAL A 19 -10.45 -9.11 -8.67
C VAL A 19 -10.61 -9.90 -7.38
N ALA A 20 -11.43 -10.95 -7.42
CA ALA A 20 -11.54 -11.89 -6.33
C ALA A 20 -10.24 -12.70 -6.25
N SER A 21 -9.64 -12.75 -5.08
CA SER A 21 -8.61 -13.74 -4.78
C SER A 21 -9.27 -15.12 -4.78
N LEU A 22 -8.79 -16.04 -5.60
CA LEU A 22 -9.33 -17.40 -5.71
C LEU A 22 -9.44 -18.04 -4.33
N GLY A 23 -10.66 -18.26 -3.88
CA GLY A 23 -10.98 -19.01 -2.66
C GLY A 23 -10.88 -18.29 -1.33
N GLN A 24 -10.79 -16.94 -1.30
CA GLN A 24 -10.64 -16.20 -0.04
C GLN A 24 -11.53 -14.96 0.06
N PRO A 25 -12.04 -14.64 1.28
CA PRO A 25 -12.69 -13.36 1.52
C PRO A 25 -11.63 -12.24 1.41
N GLY A 26 -11.93 -11.25 0.63
CA GLY A 26 -11.04 -10.16 0.28
C GLY A 26 -10.76 -10.14 -1.22
N GLY A 27 -10.53 -8.99 -1.76
CA GLY A 27 -10.24 -8.78 -3.17
C GLY A 27 -9.68 -7.38 -3.34
N ILE A 28 -9.09 -7.13 -4.49
CA ILE A 28 -8.66 -5.78 -4.85
C ILE A 28 -9.79 -5.14 -5.66
N GLU A 29 -10.30 -4.04 -5.16
CA GLU A 29 -11.23 -3.19 -5.89
C GLU A 29 -10.43 -2.31 -6.85
N MET A 30 -10.53 -2.56 -8.15
CA MET A 30 -9.82 -1.81 -9.19
C MET A 30 -10.79 -0.94 -9.97
N PHE A 31 -10.34 0.27 -10.28
CA PHE A 31 -11.06 1.22 -11.13
C PHE A 31 -10.15 1.54 -12.31
N LEU A 32 -10.47 0.94 -13.45
CA LEU A 32 -9.71 1.05 -14.69
C LEU A 32 -9.98 2.39 -15.38
N ASP A 33 -8.96 2.98 -15.97
CA ASP A 33 -9.08 4.19 -16.79
C ASP A 33 -9.66 3.85 -18.18
N GLY A 34 -10.85 3.26 -18.20
CA GLY A 34 -11.59 2.85 -19.38
C GLY A 34 -11.69 1.34 -19.58
N PRO A 35 -12.56 0.89 -20.51
CA PRO A 35 -12.90 -0.53 -20.67
C PRO A 35 -11.74 -1.40 -21.17
N GLY A 36 -10.77 -0.81 -21.87
CA GLY A 36 -9.58 -1.50 -22.41
C GLY A 36 -8.31 -1.24 -21.62
N ALA A 37 -8.39 -0.56 -20.47
CA ALA A 37 -7.21 -0.20 -19.70
C ALA A 37 -6.56 -1.40 -19.01
N SER A 38 -5.25 -1.31 -18.84
CA SER A 38 -4.46 -2.30 -18.10
C SER A 38 -4.69 -2.17 -16.59
N PRO A 39 -4.67 -3.27 -15.82
CA PRO A 39 -4.63 -3.20 -14.36
C PRO A 39 -3.48 -2.38 -13.77
N ARG A 40 -2.41 -2.13 -14.55
CA ARG A 40 -1.29 -1.25 -14.15
C ARG A 40 -1.68 0.23 -14.12
N ASP A 41 -2.66 0.61 -14.94
CA ASP A 41 -3.17 1.97 -15.09
C ASP A 41 -4.49 2.18 -14.32
N ALA A 42 -4.73 1.36 -13.30
CA ALA A 42 -5.93 1.38 -12.49
C ALA A 42 -5.70 2.05 -11.14
N VAL A 43 -6.73 2.69 -10.61
CA VAL A 43 -6.81 3.06 -9.20
C VAL A 43 -7.17 1.81 -8.40
N HIS A 44 -6.35 1.44 -7.43
CA HIS A 44 -6.61 0.34 -6.51
C HIS A 44 -7.10 0.88 -5.18
N VAL A 45 -8.31 0.49 -4.78
CA VAL A 45 -8.88 0.86 -3.49
C VAL A 45 -8.62 -0.26 -2.50
N LEU A 46 -7.91 0.06 -1.43
CA LEU A 46 -7.66 -0.82 -0.30
C LEU A 46 -8.53 -0.40 0.88
N LEU A 47 -9.12 -1.35 1.57
CA LEU A 47 -9.94 -1.07 2.74
C LEU A 47 -9.08 -1.06 4.01
N ALA A 48 -9.21 -0.01 4.80
CA ALA A 48 -8.49 0.13 6.07
C ALA A 48 -8.77 -1.04 7.01
N GLY A 49 -7.75 -1.51 7.70
CA GLY A 49 -7.85 -2.61 8.66
C GLY A 49 -7.97 -4.01 8.05
N GLU A 50 -8.10 -4.13 6.73
CA GLU A 50 -8.14 -5.42 6.04
C GLU A 50 -6.74 -5.85 5.59
N LYS A 51 -6.50 -7.15 5.57
CA LYS A 51 -5.28 -7.70 4.97
C LYS A 51 -5.44 -7.83 3.47
N VAL A 52 -4.51 -7.29 2.70
CA VAL A 52 -4.47 -7.44 1.22
C VAL A 52 -4.30 -8.91 0.83
N ARG A 53 -3.54 -9.65 1.64
CA ARG A 53 -3.37 -11.11 1.54
C ARG A 53 -3.54 -11.72 2.92
N PRO A 54 -4.05 -12.95 3.05
CA PRO A 54 -4.21 -13.61 4.35
C PRO A 54 -2.91 -13.77 5.12
N ASP A 55 -1.81 -14.01 4.41
CA ASP A 55 -0.46 -14.16 4.94
C ASP A 55 0.27 -12.83 5.19
N SER A 56 -0.37 -11.69 4.88
CA SER A 56 0.21 -10.38 5.15
C SER A 56 0.46 -10.22 6.66
N PRO A 57 1.67 -9.81 7.08
CA PRO A 57 1.99 -9.62 8.49
C PRO A 57 1.24 -8.44 9.12
N LEU A 58 0.80 -7.48 8.31
CA LEU A 58 0.07 -6.29 8.77
C LEU A 58 -1.21 -6.08 7.96
N PRO A 59 -2.25 -5.50 8.57
CA PRO A 59 -3.41 -4.98 7.84
C PRO A 59 -3.04 -3.69 7.09
N THR A 60 -3.93 -3.27 6.19
CA THR A 60 -3.88 -1.95 5.56
C THR A 60 -4.03 -0.85 6.62
N PRO A 61 -3.21 0.21 6.59
CA PRO A 61 -3.28 1.29 7.56
C PRO A 61 -4.62 2.03 7.53
N ASP A 62 -4.96 2.66 8.64
CA ASP A 62 -6.14 3.50 8.74
C ASP A 62 -5.95 4.84 8.00
N VAL A 63 -7.03 5.43 7.53
CA VAL A 63 -6.99 6.75 6.89
C VAL A 63 -6.56 7.87 7.85
N THR A 64 -6.65 7.65 9.15
CA THR A 64 -6.14 8.57 10.19
C THR A 64 -4.62 8.62 10.25
N GLU A 65 -3.92 7.67 9.63
CA GLU A 65 -2.47 7.67 9.48
C GLU A 65 -2.01 8.50 8.26
N ALA A 66 -2.93 9.23 7.63
CA ALA A 66 -2.66 10.12 6.51
C ALA A 66 -2.48 11.56 6.97
N GLU A 67 -1.67 12.30 6.22
CA GLU A 67 -1.37 13.70 6.44
C GLU A 67 -2.04 14.56 5.35
N PRO A 68 -2.53 15.77 5.69
CA PRO A 68 -3.08 16.68 4.69
C PRO A 68 -2.03 17.09 3.66
N ALA A 69 -2.42 17.04 2.39
CA ALA A 69 -1.68 17.60 1.27
C ALA A 69 -2.61 18.53 0.47
N ASP A 70 -2.11 19.13 -0.60
CA ASP A 70 -2.90 20.08 -1.40
C ASP A 70 -4.08 19.38 -2.10
N GLY A 71 -5.26 19.50 -1.50
CA GLY A 71 -6.51 18.93 -2.02
C GLY A 71 -6.74 17.44 -1.80
N PHE A 72 -5.86 16.72 -1.09
CA PHE A 72 -5.96 15.29 -0.80
C PHE A 72 -5.24 14.91 0.51
N LEU A 73 -5.34 13.65 0.89
CA LEU A 73 -4.61 13.09 2.01
C LEU A 73 -3.47 12.19 1.49
N LEU A 74 -2.27 12.37 2.04
CA LEU A 74 -1.12 11.50 1.81
C LEU A 74 -0.94 10.54 2.96
N LEU A 75 -0.67 9.27 2.66
CA LEU A 75 -0.27 8.32 3.68
C LEU A 75 1.05 8.77 4.33
N GLY A 76 1.08 8.83 5.66
CA GLY A 76 2.28 9.16 6.42
C GLY A 76 3.44 8.22 6.12
N LEU A 77 4.68 8.70 6.19
CA LEU A 77 5.86 7.94 5.81
C LEU A 77 6.00 6.64 6.65
N GLU A 78 5.67 6.67 7.93
CA GLU A 78 5.73 5.46 8.78
C GLU A 78 4.77 4.37 8.30
N ALA A 79 3.53 4.73 8.01
CA ALA A 79 2.53 3.81 7.51
C ALA A 79 2.91 3.29 6.11
N LEU A 80 3.45 4.14 5.24
CA LEU A 80 3.94 3.74 3.92
C LEU A 80 5.10 2.73 4.02
N VAL A 81 6.08 2.98 4.88
CA VAL A 81 7.20 2.07 5.12
C VAL A 81 6.70 0.74 5.67
N ALA A 82 5.82 0.77 6.67
CA ALA A 82 5.22 -0.44 7.23
C ALA A 82 4.47 -1.27 6.19
N MET A 83 3.67 -0.63 5.31
CA MET A 83 2.99 -1.30 4.19
C MET A 83 3.96 -1.95 3.22
N LYS A 84 5.03 -1.26 2.85
CA LYS A 84 6.05 -1.78 1.92
C LYS A 84 6.82 -2.94 2.55
N LEU A 85 7.17 -2.84 3.82
CA LEU A 85 7.76 -3.94 4.57
C LEU A 85 6.80 -5.14 4.70
N ALA A 86 5.51 -4.90 4.85
CA ALA A 86 4.50 -5.96 4.91
C ALA A 86 4.32 -6.67 3.56
N ALA A 87 4.28 -5.94 2.46
CA ALA A 87 4.16 -6.51 1.11
C ALA A 87 5.46 -7.18 0.64
N PHE A 88 6.59 -6.53 0.83
CA PHE A 88 7.98 -6.98 0.61
C PHE A 88 8.25 -7.63 -0.75
N ARG A 89 7.55 -7.17 -1.80
CA ARG A 89 7.81 -7.56 -3.19
C ARG A 89 9.07 -6.86 -3.71
N ASP A 90 9.63 -7.30 -4.81
CA ASP A 90 10.86 -6.71 -5.37
C ASP A 90 10.75 -5.20 -5.55
N LYS A 91 9.62 -4.71 -6.09
CA LYS A 91 9.36 -3.27 -6.20
C LYS A 91 9.28 -2.56 -4.85
N ASP A 92 8.75 -3.21 -3.83
CA ASP A 92 8.66 -2.63 -2.48
C ASP A 92 10.03 -2.55 -1.83
N ARG A 93 10.89 -3.56 -2.04
CA ARG A 93 12.30 -3.55 -1.60
C ARG A 93 13.10 -2.45 -2.28
N THR A 94 12.91 -2.28 -3.61
CA THR A 94 13.56 -1.19 -4.36
C THR A 94 13.18 0.17 -3.78
N HIS A 95 11.88 0.43 -3.59
CA HIS A 95 11.42 1.69 -3.00
C HIS A 95 11.93 1.91 -1.56
N LEU A 96 12.05 0.84 -0.77
CA LEU A 96 12.62 0.95 0.57
C LEU A 96 14.11 1.26 0.55
N ARG A 97 14.86 0.70 -0.41
CA ARG A 97 16.28 1.04 -0.63
C ARG A 97 16.45 2.50 -1.06
N ASP A 98 15.59 2.99 -1.95
CA ASP A 98 15.59 4.40 -2.34
C ASP A 98 15.39 5.31 -1.12
N LEU A 99 14.48 4.95 -0.20
CA LEU A 99 14.25 5.70 1.03
C LEU A 99 15.47 5.66 1.98
N LEU A 100 16.18 4.53 2.05
CA LEU A 100 17.43 4.40 2.80
C LEU A 100 18.54 5.25 2.18
N GLU A 101 18.70 5.20 0.87
CA GLU A 101 19.72 5.99 0.14
C GLU A 101 19.50 7.49 0.30
N LEU A 102 18.24 7.93 0.29
CA LEU A 102 17.86 9.33 0.52
C LEU A 102 17.96 9.75 2.00
N GLY A 103 18.26 8.84 2.92
CA GLY A 103 18.30 9.10 4.36
C GLY A 103 16.95 9.41 5.01
N LEU A 104 15.85 9.09 4.33
CA LEU A 104 14.49 9.23 4.86
C LEU A 104 14.13 8.09 5.83
N VAL A 105 14.77 6.97 5.68
CA VAL A 105 14.70 5.80 6.57
C VAL A 105 16.13 5.39 6.93
N ASP A 106 16.37 5.06 8.18
CA ASP A 106 17.67 4.64 8.68
C ASP A 106 17.54 3.59 9.80
N GLU A 107 18.63 3.25 10.45
CA GLU A 107 18.65 2.25 11.52
C GLU A 107 17.75 2.62 12.71
N SER A 108 17.54 3.92 12.97
CA SER A 108 16.64 4.39 14.06
C SER A 108 15.19 3.93 13.87
N TRP A 109 14.82 3.62 12.63
CA TRP A 109 13.48 3.14 12.29
C TRP A 109 13.17 1.74 12.79
N LEU A 110 14.16 0.95 13.21
CA LEU A 110 13.96 -0.36 13.84
C LEU A 110 13.07 -0.27 15.09
N GLY A 111 13.12 0.85 15.81
CA GLY A 111 12.23 1.11 16.94
C GLY A 111 10.84 1.66 16.56
N ARG A 112 10.66 2.12 15.33
CA ARG A 112 9.42 2.77 14.86
C ARG A 112 8.50 1.82 14.09
N VAL A 113 9.09 0.87 13.35
CA VAL A 113 8.31 -0.10 12.58
C VAL A 113 7.71 -1.19 13.47
N PRO A 114 6.52 -1.73 13.12
CA PRO A 114 5.93 -2.85 13.84
C PRO A 114 6.88 -4.05 13.92
N GLN A 115 6.87 -4.74 15.05
CA GLN A 115 7.75 -5.89 15.28
C GLN A 115 7.62 -6.97 14.19
N ALA A 116 6.42 -7.20 13.69
CA ALA A 116 6.13 -8.21 12.65
C ALA A 116 6.92 -8.01 11.35
N VAL A 117 7.39 -6.79 11.07
CA VAL A 117 8.13 -6.45 9.84
C VAL A 117 9.55 -5.97 10.08
N ARG A 118 9.97 -5.87 11.35
CA ARG A 118 11.30 -5.36 11.75
C ARG A 118 12.44 -6.15 11.11
N GLY A 119 12.38 -7.47 11.10
CA GLY A 119 13.41 -8.32 10.51
C GLY A 119 13.63 -8.07 9.02
N ARG A 120 12.60 -7.63 8.29
CA ARG A 120 12.70 -7.25 6.88
C ARG A 120 13.45 -5.92 6.69
N LEU A 121 13.28 -4.97 7.61
CA LEU A 121 14.06 -3.73 7.61
C LEU A 121 15.54 -4.02 7.96
N GLU A 122 15.80 -4.88 8.95
CA GLU A 122 17.15 -5.31 9.27
C GLU A 122 17.86 -5.99 8.09
N GLU A 123 17.13 -6.78 7.29
CA GLU A 123 17.64 -7.40 6.06
C GLU A 123 18.10 -6.35 5.06
N LEU A 124 17.29 -5.31 4.82
CA LEU A 124 17.61 -4.23 3.88
C LEU A 124 18.77 -3.36 4.37
N LEU A 125 18.84 -3.07 5.67
CA LEU A 125 19.95 -2.30 6.26
C LEU A 125 21.29 -3.05 6.14
N ARG A 126 21.27 -4.38 6.23
CA ARG A 126 22.48 -5.22 6.04
C ARG A 126 22.88 -5.38 4.58
N ASN A 127 21.92 -5.31 3.66
CA ASN A 127 22.11 -5.50 2.24
C ASN A 127 21.42 -4.35 1.46
N PRO A 128 22.04 -3.17 1.45
CA PRO A 128 21.46 -1.98 0.82
C PRO A 128 21.42 -2.04 -0.71
N GLU A 129 22.15 -2.97 -1.34
CA GLU A 129 22.18 -3.21 -2.80
C GLU A 129 21.16 -4.25 -3.26
#